data_69e5b299dc2550ced7ff7ec1a4cd8856
#
_entry.id   69e5b299dc2550ced7ff7ec1a4cd8856
#
_cell.length_a   1.000
_cell.length_b   1.000
_cell.length_c   1.000
_cell.angle_alpha   90.00
_cell.angle_beta   90.00
_cell.angle_gamma   90.00
#
_symmetry.space_group_name_H-M   'P 1'
#
loop_
_entity.id
_entity.type
_entity.pdbx_description
1 polymer ?
#
loop_
_entity_poly.entity_id
_entity_poly.type
_entity_poly.pdbx_seq_one_letter_code
_entity_poly.pdbx_strand_id
1 'polypeptide(L)'
;MPEFINKKNLSQHYSLKLFGLKGYFHDFINVYKLKKMPKVILLTGEKGIGKFTLSFHLINYILSIGNAFKYDLENIEINNKNNFYNLILSNICENFIYISNENTKKTSIEDIRNIKKNFTTTSFNNLPRFTILDDVDLLNINAANSLLKLIEEPSENNYFILINNGRKKLIETIKSRAIETKIFLNNESKKNIFSHLIKYHNLEHHFTHDFLS
;
A
#
# COMPACT_ATOMS: atom_id res chain seq x y z
N MET A 1 6.42 -34.39 -8.06
CA MET A 1 6.49 -33.47 -6.90
C MET A 1 5.74 -32.21 -7.31
N PRO A 2 4.77 -31.68 -6.54
CA PRO A 2 4.13 -30.43 -6.91
C PRO A 2 5.21 -29.35 -6.94
N GLU A 3 5.32 -28.64 -8.06
CA GLU A 3 6.15 -27.44 -8.14
C GLU A 3 5.70 -26.50 -7.02
N PHE A 4 6.62 -26.17 -6.13
CA PHE A 4 6.35 -25.23 -5.04
C PHE A 4 5.98 -23.89 -5.66
N ILE A 5 4.72 -23.46 -5.46
CA ILE A 5 4.28 -22.11 -5.81
C ILE A 5 5.30 -21.16 -5.20
N ASN A 6 5.98 -20.42 -6.05
CA ASN A 6 6.98 -19.45 -5.58
C ASN A 6 6.24 -18.33 -4.82
N LYS A 7 6.20 -18.43 -3.48
CA LYS A 7 5.53 -17.46 -2.60
C LYS A 7 5.95 -16.02 -2.86
N LYS A 8 7.12 -15.81 -3.43
CA LYS A 8 7.62 -14.50 -3.81
C LYS A 8 6.75 -13.84 -4.88
N ASN A 9 6.29 -14.61 -5.88
CA ASN A 9 5.47 -14.10 -6.96
C ASN A 9 4.04 -13.74 -6.53
N LEU A 10 3.58 -14.28 -5.39
CA LEU A 10 2.28 -13.98 -4.81
C LEU A 10 2.37 -12.89 -3.72
N SER A 11 3.56 -12.38 -3.43
CA SER A 11 3.68 -11.31 -2.44
C SER A 11 3.11 -10.02 -3.00
N GLN A 12 2.50 -9.22 -2.13
CA GLN A 12 1.92 -7.92 -2.46
C GLN A 12 2.90 -6.95 -3.14
N HIS A 13 4.19 -7.05 -2.86
CA HIS A 13 5.26 -6.23 -3.45
C HIS A 13 5.60 -6.59 -4.90
N TYR A 14 5.19 -7.78 -5.36
CA TYR A 14 5.43 -8.24 -6.72
C TYR A 14 4.18 -8.22 -7.59
N SER A 15 3.07 -7.75 -7.05
CA SER A 15 1.84 -7.60 -7.83
C SER A 15 1.97 -6.43 -8.81
N LEU A 16 2.25 -6.75 -10.08
CA LEU A 16 2.34 -5.74 -11.14
C LEU A 16 0.97 -5.24 -11.56
N LYS A 17 -0.08 -6.05 -11.44
CA LYS A 17 -1.44 -5.72 -11.88
C LYS A 17 -2.38 -5.56 -10.69
N LEU A 18 -3.20 -4.52 -10.72
CA LEU A 18 -4.23 -4.26 -9.70
C LEU A 18 -5.56 -4.85 -10.14
N PHE A 19 -6.06 -5.81 -9.35
CA PHE A 19 -7.36 -6.44 -9.60
C PHE A 19 -8.43 -5.91 -8.64
N GLY A 20 -9.63 -5.66 -9.18
CA GLY A 20 -10.86 -5.37 -8.42
C GLY A 20 -10.94 -4.03 -7.70
N LEU A 21 -9.84 -3.28 -7.59
CA LEU A 21 -9.79 -2.01 -6.87
C LEU A 21 -9.64 -0.79 -7.80
N LYS A 22 -9.96 -0.96 -9.08
CA LYS A 22 -9.82 0.08 -10.11
C LYS A 22 -10.56 1.38 -9.76
N GLY A 23 -11.78 1.30 -9.22
CA GLY A 23 -12.55 2.48 -8.83
C GLY A 23 -11.81 3.32 -7.79
N TYR A 24 -11.42 2.71 -6.67
CA TYR A 24 -10.64 3.38 -5.62
C TYR A 24 -9.33 3.98 -6.15
N PHE A 25 -8.65 3.25 -7.03
CA PHE A 25 -7.40 3.72 -7.63
C PHE A 25 -7.61 4.99 -8.47
N HIS A 26 -8.64 5.03 -9.31
CA HIS A 26 -8.97 6.21 -10.10
C HIS A 26 -9.37 7.40 -9.23
N ASP A 27 -10.14 7.16 -8.16
CA ASP A 27 -10.52 8.22 -7.22
C ASP A 27 -9.29 8.87 -6.60
N PHE A 28 -8.34 8.08 -6.09
CA PHE A 28 -7.08 8.61 -5.54
C PHE A 28 -6.24 9.35 -6.58
N ILE A 29 -6.13 8.83 -7.80
CA ILE A 29 -5.43 9.53 -8.90
C ILE A 29 -6.09 10.88 -9.20
N ASN A 30 -7.40 10.94 -9.25
CA ASN A 30 -8.12 12.18 -9.52
C ASN A 30 -7.87 13.22 -8.42
N VAL A 31 -7.95 12.82 -7.16
CA VAL A 31 -7.65 13.69 -6.02
C VAL A 31 -6.20 14.17 -6.04
N TYR A 32 -5.25 13.29 -6.41
CA TYR A 32 -3.84 13.67 -6.58
C TYR A 32 -3.64 14.69 -7.72
N LYS A 33 -4.22 14.44 -8.90
CA LYS A 33 -4.16 15.35 -10.06
C LYS A 33 -4.73 16.74 -9.75
N LEU A 34 -5.77 16.80 -8.92
CA LEU A 34 -6.36 18.05 -8.43
C LEU A 34 -5.52 18.74 -7.35
N LYS A 35 -4.37 18.19 -6.96
CA LYS A 35 -3.52 18.66 -5.85
C LYS A 35 -4.27 18.73 -4.50
N LYS A 36 -5.27 17.88 -4.31
CA LYS A 36 -6.10 17.79 -3.10
C LYS A 36 -5.87 16.50 -2.32
N MET A 37 -4.82 15.75 -2.62
CA MET A 37 -4.53 14.50 -1.92
C MET A 37 -4.26 14.77 -0.42
N PRO A 38 -5.00 14.14 0.49
CA PRO A 38 -4.76 14.28 1.92
C PRO A 38 -3.35 13.80 2.29
N LYS A 39 -2.72 14.49 3.23
CA LYS A 39 -1.40 14.10 3.73
C LYS A 39 -1.44 12.80 4.52
N VAL A 40 -2.58 12.50 5.13
CA VAL A 40 -2.79 11.27 5.91
C VAL A 40 -4.07 10.60 5.43
N ILE A 41 -3.93 9.42 4.87
CA ILE A 41 -5.01 8.57 4.38
C ILE A 41 -5.11 7.35 5.28
N LEU A 42 -6.31 7.00 5.73
CA LEU A 42 -6.59 5.79 6.47
C LEU A 42 -7.42 4.84 5.61
N LEU A 43 -6.83 3.73 5.20
CA LEU A 43 -7.53 2.67 4.47
C LEU A 43 -8.06 1.63 5.45
N THR A 44 -9.37 1.54 5.59
CA THR A 44 -10.04 0.59 6.50
C THR A 44 -10.75 -0.50 5.70
N GLY A 45 -10.65 -1.74 6.13
CA GLY A 45 -11.33 -2.89 5.50
C GLY A 45 -10.74 -4.22 5.96
N GLU A 46 -11.32 -5.33 5.51
CA GLU A 46 -10.88 -6.67 5.86
C GLU A 46 -9.38 -6.88 5.52
N LYS A 47 -8.69 -7.71 6.32
CA LYS A 47 -7.31 -8.10 6.02
C LYS A 47 -7.28 -8.90 4.71
N GLY A 48 -6.27 -8.64 3.87
CA GLY A 48 -6.10 -9.34 2.59
C GLY A 48 -6.90 -8.78 1.41
N ILE A 49 -7.77 -7.78 1.61
CA ILE A 49 -8.62 -7.20 0.56
C ILE A 49 -7.85 -6.38 -0.50
N GLY A 50 -6.53 -6.22 -0.36
CA GLY A 50 -5.69 -5.51 -1.32
C GLY A 50 -5.39 -4.05 -0.97
N LYS A 51 -5.58 -3.61 0.28
CA LYS A 51 -5.29 -2.22 0.71
C LYS A 51 -3.83 -1.82 0.48
N PHE A 52 -2.89 -2.69 0.82
CA PHE A 52 -1.48 -2.46 0.53
C PHE A 52 -1.23 -2.39 -0.98
N THR A 53 -1.76 -3.34 -1.76
CA THR A 53 -1.59 -3.38 -3.22
C THR A 53 -2.12 -2.10 -3.87
N LEU A 54 -3.30 -1.62 -3.44
CA LEU A 54 -3.86 -0.35 -3.88
C LEU A 54 -2.92 0.82 -3.60
N SER A 55 -2.40 0.90 -2.37
CA SER A 55 -1.44 1.93 -1.96
C SER A 55 -0.15 1.87 -2.78
N PHE A 56 0.36 0.67 -2.98
CA PHE A 56 1.58 0.42 -3.72
C PHE A 56 1.45 0.83 -5.20
N HIS A 57 0.32 0.52 -5.84
CA HIS A 57 0.01 0.97 -7.19
C HIS A 57 -0.10 2.48 -7.29
N LEU A 58 -0.79 3.13 -6.35
CA LEU A 58 -0.91 4.58 -6.29
C LEU A 58 0.46 5.27 -6.20
N ILE A 59 1.33 4.77 -5.33
CA ILE A 59 2.69 5.30 -5.14
C ILE A 59 3.53 5.11 -6.41
N ASN A 60 3.50 3.91 -7.01
CA ASN A 60 4.20 3.66 -8.27
C ASN A 60 3.68 4.53 -9.41
N TYR A 61 2.37 4.76 -9.50
CA TYR A 61 1.81 5.71 -10.45
C TYR A 61 2.40 7.11 -10.23
N ILE A 62 2.33 7.64 -9.01
CA ILE A 62 2.78 9.01 -8.71
C ILE A 62 4.28 9.17 -8.97
N LEU A 63 5.11 8.24 -8.50
CA LEU A 63 6.56 8.29 -8.67
C LEU A 63 7.00 8.04 -10.13
N SER A 64 6.16 7.42 -10.96
CA SER A 64 6.45 7.19 -12.37
C SER A 64 6.12 8.38 -13.28
N ILE A 65 5.46 9.41 -12.78
CA ILE A 65 5.09 10.60 -13.57
C ILE A 65 6.37 11.27 -14.10
N GLY A 66 6.42 11.51 -15.41
CA GLY A 66 7.61 12.10 -16.05
C GLY A 66 8.71 11.11 -16.41
N ASN A 67 8.63 9.84 -16.02
CA ASN A 67 9.62 8.82 -16.37
C ASN A 67 9.33 8.17 -17.74
N ALA A 68 10.37 7.57 -18.35
CA ALA A 68 10.23 6.84 -19.61
C ALA A 68 9.32 5.61 -19.48
N PHE A 69 9.41 4.89 -18.36
CA PHE A 69 8.61 3.70 -18.05
C PHE A 69 7.50 4.05 -17.07
N LYS A 70 6.45 4.72 -17.58
CA LYS A 70 5.30 5.15 -16.79
C LYS A 70 4.44 3.96 -16.36
N TYR A 71 3.62 4.20 -15.35
CA TYR A 71 2.52 3.32 -14.98
C TYR A 71 1.50 3.21 -16.13
N ASP A 72 1.06 2.01 -16.45
CA ASP A 72 0.04 1.75 -17.47
C ASP A 72 -1.35 1.94 -16.86
N LEU A 73 -2.00 3.07 -17.19
CA LEU A 73 -3.34 3.39 -16.70
C LEU A 73 -4.45 2.61 -17.40
N GLU A 74 -4.22 2.12 -18.60
CA GLU A 74 -5.22 1.36 -19.36
C GLU A 74 -5.36 -0.04 -18.76
N ASN A 75 -4.23 -0.71 -18.55
CA ASN A 75 -4.17 -2.05 -17.98
C ASN A 75 -4.13 -2.07 -16.44
N ILE A 76 -4.02 -0.89 -15.80
CA ILE A 76 -3.83 -0.74 -14.36
C ILE A 76 -2.64 -1.57 -13.88
N GLU A 77 -1.48 -1.31 -14.49
CA GLU A 77 -0.30 -2.14 -14.31
C GLU A 77 0.96 -1.30 -14.07
N ILE A 78 1.80 -1.77 -13.13
CA ILE A 78 3.12 -1.21 -12.87
C ILE A 78 4.07 -1.70 -13.96
N ASN A 79 4.79 -0.78 -14.61
CA ASN A 79 5.84 -1.16 -15.54
C ASN A 79 7.05 -1.68 -14.76
N ASN A 80 7.41 -2.94 -14.95
CA ASN A 80 8.53 -3.59 -14.25
C ASN A 80 9.92 -3.02 -14.62
N LYS A 81 10.01 -2.22 -15.68
CA LYS A 81 11.23 -1.49 -16.05
C LYS A 81 11.33 -0.12 -15.37
N ASN A 82 10.30 0.29 -14.62
CA ASN A 82 10.32 1.55 -13.89
C ASN A 82 11.40 1.53 -12.81
N ASN A 83 12.22 2.58 -12.77
CA ASN A 83 13.32 2.67 -11.81
C ASN A 83 12.83 2.68 -10.35
N PHE A 84 11.77 3.45 -10.02
CA PHE A 84 11.23 3.51 -8.66
C PHE A 84 10.70 2.17 -8.17
N TYR A 85 10.01 1.41 -9.06
CA TYR A 85 9.56 0.06 -8.74
C TYR A 85 10.75 -0.82 -8.34
N ASN A 86 11.84 -0.80 -9.12
CA ASN A 86 13.04 -1.60 -8.84
C ASN A 86 13.77 -1.12 -7.57
N LEU A 87 13.84 0.19 -7.31
CA LEU A 87 14.41 0.74 -6.07
C LEU A 87 13.60 0.32 -4.83
N ILE A 88 12.25 0.29 -4.94
CA ILE A 88 11.38 -0.18 -3.85
C ILE A 88 11.63 -1.66 -3.58
N LEU A 89 11.68 -2.50 -4.61
CA LEU A 89 11.96 -3.93 -4.45
C LEU A 89 13.33 -4.22 -3.82
N SER A 90 14.30 -3.35 -4.07
CA SER A 90 15.65 -3.44 -3.51
C SER A 90 15.77 -2.80 -2.11
N ASN A 91 14.68 -2.26 -1.56
CA ASN A 91 14.63 -1.55 -0.26
C ASN A 91 15.58 -0.34 -0.17
N ILE A 92 15.87 0.32 -1.29
CA ILE A 92 16.76 1.50 -1.35
C ILE A 92 16.05 2.76 -1.88
N CYS A 93 14.73 2.73 -2.01
CA CYS A 93 13.94 3.87 -2.47
C CYS A 93 13.77 4.90 -1.34
N GLU A 94 14.38 6.07 -1.48
CA GLU A 94 14.26 7.16 -0.50
C GLU A 94 12.84 7.76 -0.41
N ASN A 95 12.03 7.57 -1.46
CA ASN A 95 10.67 8.10 -1.54
C ASN A 95 9.62 7.15 -0.96
N PHE A 96 10.02 5.97 -0.47
CA PHE A 96 9.09 4.95 0.00
C PHE A 96 9.58 4.28 1.28
N ILE A 97 8.72 4.26 2.30
CA ILE A 97 8.93 3.53 3.55
C ILE A 97 7.73 2.62 3.79
N TYR A 98 7.98 1.36 4.08
CA TYR A 98 6.96 0.40 4.49
C TYR A 98 7.26 -0.17 5.86
N ILE A 99 6.29 -0.09 6.75
CA ILE A 99 6.34 -0.67 8.09
C ILE A 99 5.09 -1.52 8.30
N SER A 100 5.28 -2.77 8.72
CA SER A 100 4.20 -3.71 9.03
C SER A 100 4.33 -4.25 10.45
N ASN A 101 3.20 -4.43 11.11
CA ASN A 101 3.08 -5.06 12.42
C ASN A 101 2.84 -6.59 12.33
N GLU A 102 3.26 -7.24 11.25
CA GLU A 102 3.06 -8.69 11.14
C GLU A 102 3.80 -9.47 12.24
N ASN A 103 3.14 -10.43 12.77
CA ASN A 103 3.32 -11.46 13.80
C ASN A 103 4.70 -11.67 14.45
N THR A 104 5.80 -11.27 13.86
CA THR A 104 7.16 -11.52 14.38
C THR A 104 7.90 -10.27 14.84
N LYS A 105 7.51 -9.08 14.37
CA LYS A 105 8.15 -7.82 14.75
C LYS A 105 7.08 -6.75 14.98
N LYS A 106 6.81 -6.46 16.25
CA LYS A 106 5.96 -5.31 16.61
C LYS A 106 6.67 -4.02 16.24
N THR A 107 5.97 -3.12 15.54
CA THR A 107 6.48 -1.79 15.27
C THR A 107 6.88 -1.11 16.58
N SER A 108 8.14 -0.79 16.69
CA SER A 108 8.71 -0.13 17.86
C SER A 108 8.56 1.39 17.75
N ILE A 109 8.75 2.09 18.87
CA ILE A 109 8.85 3.56 18.87
C ILE A 109 10.01 4.01 17.97
N GLU A 110 11.07 3.22 17.93
CA GLU A 110 12.28 3.50 17.17
C GLU A 110 12.03 3.45 15.66
N ASP A 111 11.22 2.48 15.20
CA ASP A 111 10.81 2.40 13.79
C ASP A 111 10.06 3.68 13.37
N ILE A 112 9.15 4.17 14.21
CA ILE A 112 8.42 5.42 13.95
C ILE A 112 9.35 6.65 14.01
N ARG A 113 10.29 6.69 14.96
CA ARG A 113 11.28 7.77 15.04
C ARG A 113 12.22 7.81 13.83
N ASN A 114 12.56 6.66 13.27
CA ASN A 114 13.38 6.58 12.07
C ASN A 114 12.67 7.15 10.84
N ILE A 115 11.34 7.02 10.75
CA ILE A 115 10.56 7.75 9.72
C ILE A 115 10.83 9.26 9.83
N LYS A 116 10.77 9.80 11.05
CA LYS A 116 11.01 11.22 11.27
C LYS A 116 12.39 11.65 10.79
N LYS A 117 13.43 10.90 11.14
CA LYS A 117 14.81 11.18 10.69
C LYS A 117 14.92 11.20 9.17
N ASN A 118 14.32 10.23 8.49
CA ASN A 118 14.34 10.14 7.03
C ASN A 118 13.57 11.30 6.37
N PHE A 119 12.57 11.86 7.04
CA PHE A 119 11.75 12.95 6.51
C PHE A 119 12.23 14.36 6.85
N THR A 120 13.16 14.52 7.81
CA THR A 120 13.81 15.80 8.12
C THR A 120 14.87 16.18 7.09
N THR A 121 15.41 15.23 6.36
CA THR A 121 16.30 15.50 5.22
C THR A 121 15.47 15.88 4.01
N THR A 122 15.80 16.97 3.33
CA THR A 122 15.19 17.33 2.04
C THR A 122 15.39 16.20 1.04
N SER A 123 14.35 15.82 0.31
CA SER A 123 14.52 14.82 -0.75
C SER A 123 15.37 15.42 -1.87
N PHE A 124 16.41 14.75 -2.30
CA PHE A 124 17.29 15.19 -3.37
C PHE A 124 16.55 15.41 -4.70
N ASN A 125 15.38 14.80 -4.89
CA ASN A 125 14.66 14.77 -6.17
C ASN A 125 13.36 15.59 -6.17
N ASN A 126 13.04 16.33 -5.10
CA ASN A 126 11.78 17.08 -4.93
C ASN A 126 10.48 16.27 -5.17
N LEU A 127 10.56 14.96 -5.23
CA LEU A 127 9.40 14.08 -5.39
C LEU A 127 8.71 13.82 -4.05
N PRO A 128 7.42 13.51 -4.07
CA PRO A 128 6.71 13.14 -2.85
C PRO A 128 7.29 11.87 -2.21
N ARG A 129 7.24 11.83 -0.87
CA ARG A 129 7.62 10.68 -0.07
C ARG A 129 6.39 10.04 0.53
N PHE A 130 6.37 8.75 0.52
CA PHE A 130 5.24 7.95 1.01
C PHE A 130 5.69 7.01 2.12
N THR A 131 4.93 7.01 3.20
CA THR A 131 5.05 5.99 4.24
C THR A 131 3.77 5.18 4.30
N ILE A 132 3.87 3.87 4.14
CA ILE A 132 2.79 2.94 4.44
C ILE A 132 3.05 2.34 5.82
N LEU A 133 2.07 2.49 6.72
CA LEU A 133 2.03 1.76 7.99
C LEU A 133 0.89 0.76 7.94
N ASP A 134 1.22 -0.52 7.89
CA ASP A 134 0.23 -1.60 7.89
C ASP A 134 -0.05 -2.09 9.31
N ASP A 135 -1.28 -2.57 9.54
CA ASP A 135 -1.76 -3.02 10.84
C ASP A 135 -1.65 -1.92 11.93
N VAL A 136 -2.04 -0.67 11.61
CA VAL A 136 -1.98 0.45 12.58
C VAL A 136 -2.84 0.23 13.82
N ASP A 137 -3.86 -0.61 13.74
CA ASP A 137 -4.71 -1.03 14.85
C ASP A 137 -3.97 -1.95 15.84
N LEU A 138 -2.79 -2.47 15.50
CA LEU A 138 -1.95 -3.28 16.37
C LEU A 138 -0.81 -2.49 17.06
N LEU A 139 -0.67 -1.20 16.76
CA LEU A 139 0.34 -0.36 17.40
C LEU A 139 0.14 -0.34 18.93
N ASN A 140 1.25 -0.44 19.67
CA ASN A 140 1.21 -0.14 21.09
C ASN A 140 1.05 1.37 21.32
N ILE A 141 0.64 1.76 22.53
CA ILE A 141 0.31 3.13 22.86
C ILE A 141 1.49 4.10 22.63
N ASN A 142 2.71 3.66 22.87
CA ASN A 142 3.91 4.49 22.72
C ASN A 142 4.25 4.72 21.25
N ALA A 143 4.14 3.68 20.40
CA ALA A 143 4.31 3.80 18.94
C ALA A 143 3.19 4.67 18.35
N ALA A 144 1.95 4.47 18.78
CA ALA A 144 0.83 5.28 18.35
C ALA A 144 1.02 6.76 18.70
N ASN A 145 1.43 7.10 19.93
CA ASN A 145 1.73 8.47 20.34
C ASN A 145 2.89 9.09 19.54
N SER A 146 3.88 8.28 19.15
CA SER A 146 4.97 8.73 18.27
C SER A 146 4.49 8.99 16.85
N LEU A 147 3.57 8.14 16.34
CA LEU A 147 2.93 8.33 15.04
C LEU A 147 2.08 9.61 15.01
N LEU A 148 1.30 9.87 16.06
CA LEU A 148 0.49 11.10 16.16
C LEU A 148 1.30 12.36 15.92
N LYS A 149 2.50 12.44 16.49
CA LYS A 149 3.41 13.59 16.30
C LYS A 149 3.89 13.75 14.84
N LEU A 150 3.88 12.69 14.04
CA LEU A 150 4.26 12.75 12.63
C LEU A 150 3.11 13.11 11.71
N ILE A 151 1.90 12.64 12.06
CA ILE A 151 0.71 12.84 11.21
C ILE A 151 -0.07 14.11 11.57
N GLU A 152 0.26 14.77 12.68
CA GLU A 152 -0.37 16.02 13.09
C GLU A 152 0.04 17.18 12.18
N GLU A 153 1.34 17.31 11.90
CA GLU A 153 1.91 18.33 11.01
C GLU A 153 2.87 17.67 10.00
N PRO A 154 2.38 16.94 9.00
CA PRO A 154 3.24 16.33 8.00
C PRO A 154 3.97 17.41 7.19
N SER A 155 5.29 17.26 7.03
CA SER A 155 6.07 18.14 6.17
C SER A 155 5.53 18.16 4.74
N GLU A 156 5.87 19.21 4.01
CA GLU A 156 5.47 19.42 2.63
C GLU A 156 5.70 18.21 1.73
N ASN A 157 5.34 17.62 0.95
CA ASN A 157 5.65 16.42 0.13
C ASN A 157 5.69 15.08 0.87
N ASN A 158 5.36 15.02 2.15
CA ASN A 158 5.26 13.76 2.87
C ASN A 158 3.80 13.30 3.00
N TYR A 159 3.55 12.05 2.63
CA TYR A 159 2.23 11.41 2.65
C TYR A 159 2.27 10.13 3.47
N PHE A 160 1.27 9.94 4.31
CA PHE A 160 1.10 8.76 5.15
C PHE A 160 -0.13 7.98 4.70
N ILE A 161 0.03 6.69 4.45
CA ILE A 161 -1.07 5.77 4.18
C ILE A 161 -1.10 4.76 5.32
N LEU A 162 -2.12 4.88 6.15
CA LEU A 162 -2.36 4.03 7.31
C LEU A 162 -3.33 2.92 6.91
N ILE A 163 -2.96 1.67 7.17
CA ILE A 163 -3.81 0.52 6.85
C ILE A 163 -4.34 -0.08 8.15
N ASN A 164 -5.66 0.00 8.30
CA ASN A 164 -6.40 -0.60 9.40
C ASN A 164 -7.05 -1.90 8.92
N ASN A 165 -6.70 -3.00 9.54
CA ASN A 165 -7.20 -4.34 9.22
C ASN A 165 -8.33 -4.79 10.18
N GLY A 166 -8.76 -3.93 11.11
CA GLY A 166 -9.89 -4.17 12.00
C GLY A 166 -9.67 -5.28 13.03
N ARG A 167 -8.42 -5.65 13.34
CA ARG A 167 -8.11 -6.67 14.33
C ARG A 167 -8.31 -6.16 15.76
N LYS A 168 -8.10 -4.87 15.98
CA LYS A 168 -8.37 -4.16 17.21
C LYS A 168 -9.04 -2.83 16.94
N LYS A 169 -9.66 -2.25 17.95
CA LYS A 169 -10.21 -0.90 17.86
C LYS A 169 -9.07 0.09 17.64
N LEU A 170 -9.12 0.82 16.53
CA LEU A 170 -8.16 1.87 16.23
C LEU A 170 -8.33 3.03 17.22
N ILE A 171 -7.22 3.63 17.61
CA ILE A 171 -7.19 4.80 18.50
C ILE A 171 -7.85 5.99 17.80
N GLU A 172 -8.86 6.58 18.43
CA GLU A 172 -9.67 7.67 17.83
C GLU A 172 -8.82 8.89 17.44
N THR A 173 -7.75 9.17 18.18
CA THR A 173 -6.83 10.28 17.86
C THR A 173 -6.07 10.09 16.56
N ILE A 174 -5.81 8.86 16.12
CA ILE A 174 -5.27 8.57 14.79
C ILE A 174 -6.36 8.78 13.74
N LYS A 175 -7.55 8.28 14.01
CA LYS A 175 -8.69 8.38 13.09
C LYS A 175 -9.08 9.84 12.81
N SER A 176 -9.05 10.71 13.82
CA SER A 176 -9.40 12.13 13.69
C SER A 176 -8.42 12.96 12.85
N ARG A 177 -7.20 12.45 12.62
CA ARG A 177 -6.13 13.11 11.84
C ARG A 177 -5.95 12.56 10.42
N ALA A 178 -6.76 11.58 10.03
CA ALA A 178 -6.66 10.93 8.74
C ALA A 178 -7.99 11.03 7.98
N ILE A 179 -7.94 11.12 6.67
CA ILE A 179 -9.12 10.95 5.83
C ILE A 179 -9.33 9.46 5.60
N GLU A 180 -10.44 8.93 6.16
CA GLU A 180 -10.78 7.52 6.08
C GLU A 180 -11.40 7.18 4.74
N THR A 181 -10.87 6.14 4.08
CA THR A 181 -11.48 5.48 2.92
C THR A 181 -11.73 4.02 3.28
N LYS A 182 -13.01 3.63 3.28
CA LYS A 182 -13.41 2.24 3.53
C LYS A 182 -13.32 1.45 2.23
N ILE A 183 -12.48 0.42 2.23
CA ILE A 183 -12.32 -0.50 1.11
C ILE A 183 -13.24 -1.69 1.35
N PHE A 184 -14.16 -1.89 0.43
CA PHE A 184 -15.13 -2.97 0.47
C PHE A 184 -15.19 -3.68 -0.88
N LEU A 185 -15.21 -5.01 -0.84
CA LEU A 185 -15.47 -5.86 -2.00
C LEU A 185 -16.58 -6.85 -1.63
N ASN A 186 -17.63 -6.91 -2.47
CA ASN A 186 -18.65 -7.92 -2.30
C ASN A 186 -18.10 -9.32 -2.68
N ASN A 187 -18.84 -10.37 -2.37
CA ASN A 187 -18.40 -11.74 -2.59
C ASN A 187 -18.17 -12.05 -4.08
N GLU A 188 -18.99 -11.50 -4.97
CA GLU A 188 -18.82 -11.66 -6.41
C GLU A 188 -17.52 -11.02 -6.89
N SER A 189 -17.22 -9.80 -6.45
CA SER A 189 -15.95 -9.13 -6.76
C SER A 189 -14.76 -9.92 -6.22
N LYS A 190 -14.87 -10.48 -5.01
CA LYS A 190 -13.80 -11.32 -4.42
C LYS A 190 -13.56 -12.59 -5.25
N LYS A 191 -14.63 -13.28 -5.68
CA LYS A 191 -14.54 -14.45 -6.57
C LYS A 191 -13.90 -14.08 -7.91
N ASN A 192 -14.33 -12.98 -8.52
CA ASN A 192 -13.78 -12.50 -9.80
C ASN A 192 -12.29 -12.18 -9.69
N ILE A 193 -11.86 -11.49 -8.62
CA ILE A 193 -10.45 -11.19 -8.36
C ILE A 193 -9.67 -12.50 -8.20
N PHE A 194 -10.18 -13.45 -7.42
CA PHE A 194 -9.53 -14.74 -7.21
C PHE A 194 -9.33 -15.51 -8.53
N SER A 195 -10.37 -15.59 -9.37
CA SER A 195 -10.29 -16.22 -10.68
C SER A 195 -9.25 -15.55 -11.59
N HIS A 196 -9.21 -14.20 -11.59
CA HIS A 196 -8.22 -13.46 -12.36
C HIS A 196 -6.78 -13.69 -11.84
N LEU A 197 -6.57 -13.74 -10.51
CA LEU A 197 -5.27 -14.01 -9.93
C LEU A 197 -4.76 -15.41 -10.27
N ILE A 198 -5.63 -16.42 -10.17
CA ILE A 198 -5.29 -17.81 -10.55
C ILE A 198 -4.84 -17.85 -12.00
N LYS A 199 -5.60 -17.26 -12.91
CA LYS A 199 -5.29 -17.21 -14.33
C LYS A 199 -4.01 -16.43 -14.62
N TYR A 200 -3.84 -15.28 -14.01
CA TYR A 200 -2.69 -14.40 -14.20
C TYR A 200 -1.36 -15.05 -13.75
N HIS A 201 -1.42 -15.87 -12.69
CA HIS A 201 -0.26 -16.58 -12.16
C HIS A 201 -0.13 -18.04 -12.66
N ASN A 202 -0.96 -18.47 -13.62
CA ASN A 202 -1.00 -19.84 -14.17
C ASN A 202 -1.17 -20.91 -13.08
N LEU A 203 -2.02 -20.64 -12.07
CA LEU A 203 -2.26 -21.52 -10.93
C LEU A 203 -3.48 -22.43 -11.10
N GLU A 204 -4.09 -22.49 -12.27
CA GLU A 204 -5.33 -23.25 -12.55
C GLU A 204 -5.21 -24.72 -12.17
N HIS A 205 -4.01 -25.32 -12.32
CA HIS A 205 -3.75 -26.72 -11.98
C HIS A 205 -3.70 -27.02 -10.47
N HIS A 206 -3.66 -25.98 -9.63
CA HIS A 206 -3.57 -26.13 -8.17
C HIS A 206 -4.92 -26.01 -7.45
N PHE A 207 -5.97 -25.62 -8.18
CA PHE A 207 -7.30 -25.41 -7.62
C PHE A 207 -8.31 -26.29 -8.34
N THR A 208 -9.10 -27.07 -7.59
CA THR A 208 -10.19 -27.86 -8.13
C THR A 208 -11.36 -26.97 -8.54
N HIS A 209 -12.19 -27.44 -9.47
CA HIS A 209 -13.35 -26.72 -10.01
C HIS A 209 -14.31 -26.17 -8.94
N ASP A 210 -14.36 -26.79 -7.75
CA ASP A 210 -15.23 -26.39 -6.64
C ASP A 210 -14.90 -25.03 -6.01
N PHE A 211 -13.69 -24.48 -6.24
CA PHE A 211 -13.31 -23.15 -5.78
C PHE A 211 -13.64 -22.02 -6.77
N LEU A 212 -14.02 -22.38 -8.01
CA LEU A 212 -14.27 -21.43 -9.10
C LEU A 212 -15.78 -21.25 -9.41
N SER A 213 -16.63 -22.07 -8.79
CA SER A 213 -18.09 -22.03 -8.95
C SER A 213 -18.80 -21.09 -7.97
#